data_e05e28590481f5b852aa90493d60a58b
#
_entry.id   e05e28590481f5b852aa90493d60a58b
#
_cell.length_a   1.000
_cell.length_b   1.000
_cell.length_c   1.000
_cell.angle_alpha   90.00
_cell.angle_beta   90.00
_cell.angle_gamma   90.00
#
_symmetry.space_group_name_H-M   'P 1'
#
loop_
_entity.id
_entity.type
_entity.pdbx_description
1 polymer ?
#
loop_
_entity_poly.entity_id
_entity_poly.type
_entity_poly.pdbx_seq_one_letter_code
_entity_poly.pdbx_strand_id
1 'polypeptide(L)'
;LRQIAACRKNDAGIIAVIKADGYGHGAVMLAREMDEIPEVIGYAVATEEEAVLLADAGIKKPAMVLGYTFPEAYEEMALRGVHATVFTDQMLEDMNRAAQKAGKKMHVHIAVDTGMSRIGIRPDDEGLSFVARAMQCPNLSIEGIFTHFATADEADKSKTNVQYEKFSSFTDRVEKELSLKIPLRHCSNSASILELPNMHMDAVRAGIILYG
;
A
#
# COMPACT_ATOMS: atom_id res chain seq x y z
N LEU A 1 -13.21 13.69 -4.61
CA LEU A 1 -13.37 12.26 -4.87
C LEU A 1 -14.08 11.96 -6.19
N ARG A 2 -15.27 12.50 -6.49
CA ARG A 2 -16.01 12.21 -7.75
C ARG A 2 -15.16 12.44 -9.01
N GLN A 3 -14.37 13.51 -9.05
CA GLN A 3 -13.45 13.79 -10.16
C GLN A 3 -12.33 12.76 -10.23
N ILE A 4 -11.74 12.40 -9.09
CA ILE A 4 -10.71 11.35 -9.01
C ILE A 4 -11.29 10.00 -9.47
N ALA A 5 -12.49 9.66 -9.02
CA ALA A 5 -13.19 8.45 -9.46
C ALA A 5 -13.41 8.41 -10.97
N ALA A 6 -13.72 9.55 -11.59
CA ALA A 6 -13.89 9.67 -13.04
C ALA A 6 -12.57 9.54 -13.84
N CYS A 7 -11.43 9.85 -13.24
CA CYS A 7 -10.11 9.69 -13.86
C CYS A 7 -9.60 8.24 -13.85
N ARG A 8 -10.18 7.38 -13.02
CA ARG A 8 -9.71 5.99 -12.88
C ARG A 8 -10.00 5.19 -14.16
N LYS A 9 -9.12 4.24 -14.43
CA LYS A 9 -9.32 3.23 -15.47
C LYS A 9 -9.53 1.86 -14.81
N ASN A 10 -10.30 1.00 -15.44
CA ASN A 10 -10.52 -0.40 -15.00
C ASN A 10 -11.15 -0.54 -13.60
N ASP A 11 -11.97 0.41 -13.16
CA ASP A 11 -12.61 0.41 -11.84
C ASP A 11 -11.62 0.26 -10.66
N ALA A 12 -10.36 0.68 -10.86
CA ALA A 12 -9.32 0.63 -9.84
C ALA A 12 -9.82 1.26 -8.52
N GLY A 13 -9.62 0.57 -7.39
CA GLY A 13 -10.00 1.09 -6.08
C GLY A 13 -9.24 2.37 -5.70
N ILE A 14 -9.81 3.21 -4.86
CA ILE A 14 -9.12 4.38 -4.31
C ILE A 14 -8.64 4.08 -2.90
N ILE A 15 -7.32 4.14 -2.68
CA ILE A 15 -6.72 4.24 -1.36
C ILE A 15 -6.54 5.73 -1.07
N ALA A 16 -7.32 6.27 -0.15
CA ALA A 16 -7.25 7.68 0.22
C ALA A 16 -6.06 7.90 1.16
N VAL A 17 -5.09 8.72 0.74
CA VAL A 17 -3.91 9.02 1.55
C VAL A 17 -4.22 10.21 2.46
N ILE A 18 -4.39 9.92 3.75
CA ILE A 18 -4.82 10.87 4.79
C ILE A 18 -3.79 11.03 5.92
N LYS A 19 -2.51 10.78 5.62
CA LYS A 19 -1.39 10.98 6.54
C LYS A 19 -1.27 12.45 6.98
N ALA A 20 -0.50 12.72 8.04
CA ALA A 20 -0.31 14.04 8.63
C ALA A 20 -1.66 14.72 8.93
N ASP A 21 -2.52 13.97 9.65
CA ASP A 21 -3.88 14.38 9.99
C ASP A 21 -4.69 14.85 8.76
N GLY A 22 -4.67 14.04 7.68
CA GLY A 22 -5.34 14.40 6.43
C GLY A 22 -4.76 15.66 5.79
N TYR A 23 -3.42 15.79 5.79
CA TYR A 23 -2.71 17.01 5.36
C TYR A 23 -3.22 18.26 6.10
N GLY A 24 -3.57 18.10 7.39
CA GLY A 24 -4.10 19.15 8.25
C GLY A 24 -5.62 19.38 8.16
N HIS A 25 -6.35 18.54 7.45
CA HIS A 25 -7.81 18.65 7.28
C HIS A 25 -8.61 17.77 8.26
N GLY A 26 -7.92 16.99 9.13
CA GLY A 26 -8.57 16.08 10.07
C GLY A 26 -8.80 14.70 9.48
N ALA A 27 -7.85 13.77 9.70
CA ALA A 27 -7.88 12.42 9.11
C ALA A 27 -9.15 11.63 9.47
N VAL A 28 -9.57 11.67 10.73
CA VAL A 28 -10.78 10.95 11.21
C VAL A 28 -12.05 11.51 10.56
N MET A 29 -12.16 12.82 10.42
CA MET A 29 -13.32 13.43 9.76
C MET A 29 -13.38 13.04 8.29
N LEU A 30 -12.26 13.13 7.59
CA LEU A 30 -12.16 12.72 6.18
C LEU A 30 -12.50 11.25 6.01
N ALA A 31 -11.95 10.37 6.87
CA ALA A 31 -12.22 8.94 6.79
C ALA A 31 -13.71 8.63 7.00
N ARG A 32 -14.38 9.27 7.98
CA ARG A 32 -15.82 9.10 8.20
C ARG A 32 -16.67 9.48 6.99
N GLU A 33 -16.33 10.58 6.31
CA GLU A 33 -17.02 11.03 5.10
C GLU A 33 -16.80 10.08 3.91
N MET A 34 -15.65 9.38 3.89
CA MET A 34 -15.27 8.49 2.79
C MET A 34 -15.59 7.01 3.06
N ASP A 35 -15.89 6.63 4.29
CA ASP A 35 -15.99 5.22 4.69
C ASP A 35 -17.16 4.48 4.01
N GLU A 36 -18.24 5.18 3.70
CA GLU A 36 -19.39 4.61 2.99
C GLU A 36 -19.29 4.78 1.45
N ILE A 37 -18.22 5.39 0.91
CA ILE A 37 -18.05 5.57 -0.53
C ILE A 37 -17.47 4.29 -1.14
N PRO A 38 -18.18 3.59 -2.05
CA PRO A 38 -17.75 2.28 -2.57
C PRO A 38 -16.40 2.29 -3.27
N GLU A 39 -16.07 3.38 -3.96
CA GLU A 39 -14.81 3.53 -4.70
C GLU A 39 -13.59 3.62 -3.78
N VAL A 40 -13.75 4.08 -2.55
CA VAL A 40 -12.69 4.11 -1.54
C VAL A 40 -12.59 2.72 -0.91
N ILE A 41 -11.47 2.05 -1.11
CA ILE A 41 -11.24 0.69 -0.61
C ILE A 41 -10.39 0.65 0.66
N GLY A 42 -9.80 1.76 1.06
CA GLY A 42 -8.97 1.87 2.26
C GLY A 42 -8.29 3.21 2.37
N TYR A 43 -7.51 3.34 3.41
CA TYR A 43 -6.77 4.56 3.74
C TYR A 43 -5.27 4.26 3.78
N ALA A 44 -4.45 5.28 3.52
CA ALA A 44 -3.01 5.18 3.70
C ALA A 44 -2.49 6.34 4.55
N VAL A 45 -1.66 5.98 5.53
CA VAL A 45 -1.10 6.88 6.53
C VAL A 45 0.42 6.75 6.58
N ALA A 46 1.09 7.61 7.35
CA ALA A 46 2.54 7.59 7.46
C ALA A 46 3.03 6.75 8.64
N THR A 47 2.28 6.72 9.74
CA THR A 47 2.67 6.06 10.98
C THR A 47 1.58 5.10 11.50
N GLU A 48 1.97 4.21 12.40
CA GLU A 48 1.06 3.30 13.08
C GLU A 48 0.07 4.03 13.99
N GLU A 49 0.51 5.11 14.65
CA GLU A 49 -0.38 5.88 15.52
C GLU A 49 -1.54 6.51 14.72
N GLU A 50 -1.24 7.02 13.51
CA GLU A 50 -2.28 7.52 12.60
C GLU A 50 -3.28 6.40 12.22
N ALA A 51 -2.79 5.18 11.95
CA ALA A 51 -3.64 4.06 11.61
C ALA A 51 -4.48 3.56 12.80
N VAL A 52 -3.88 3.48 13.99
CA VAL A 52 -4.56 3.11 15.23
C VAL A 52 -5.65 4.13 15.57
N LEU A 53 -5.38 5.42 15.40
CA LEU A 53 -6.37 6.48 15.58
C LEU A 53 -7.61 6.29 14.70
N LEU A 54 -7.44 5.88 13.45
CA LEU A 54 -8.56 5.58 12.55
C LEU A 54 -9.35 4.35 13.03
N ALA A 55 -8.65 3.29 13.44
CA ALA A 55 -9.28 2.09 13.97
C ALA A 55 -10.09 2.39 15.25
N ASP A 56 -9.52 3.18 16.18
CA ASP A 56 -10.20 3.60 17.42
C ASP A 56 -11.41 4.51 17.17
N ALA A 57 -11.37 5.28 16.08
CA ALA A 57 -12.50 6.09 15.65
C ALA A 57 -13.64 5.28 14.99
N GLY A 58 -13.48 3.96 14.88
CA GLY A 58 -14.48 3.04 14.33
C GLY A 58 -14.57 3.07 12.80
N ILE A 59 -13.50 3.49 12.12
CA ILE A 59 -13.40 3.44 10.65
C ILE A 59 -13.37 1.96 10.23
N LYS A 60 -14.22 1.58 9.27
CA LYS A 60 -14.43 0.18 8.88
C LYS A 60 -13.42 -0.29 7.83
N LYS A 61 -13.05 0.61 6.91
CA LYS A 61 -12.11 0.27 5.83
C LYS A 61 -10.67 0.20 6.35
N PRO A 62 -9.84 -0.69 5.79
CA PRO A 62 -8.47 -0.88 6.26
C PRO A 62 -7.62 0.39 6.13
N ALA A 63 -6.77 0.63 7.11
CA ALA A 63 -5.72 1.62 7.05
C ALA A 63 -4.36 0.94 6.88
N MET A 64 -3.55 1.37 5.89
CA MET A 64 -2.19 0.88 5.69
C MET A 64 -1.15 1.93 6.04
N VAL A 65 -0.09 1.52 6.69
CA VAL A 65 1.09 2.35 6.93
C VAL A 65 2.02 2.25 5.72
N LEU A 66 2.31 3.38 5.06
CA LEU A 66 3.10 3.41 3.81
C LEU A 66 4.61 3.27 4.01
N GLY A 67 5.09 3.38 5.23
CA GLY A 67 6.50 3.42 5.57
C GLY A 67 6.96 2.25 6.43
N TYR A 68 8.16 2.39 6.97
CA TYR A 68 8.69 1.51 8.00
C TYR A 68 7.91 1.71 9.30
N THR A 69 7.67 0.61 9.99
CA THR A 69 7.05 0.60 11.31
C THR A 69 7.99 -0.13 12.29
N PHE A 70 8.08 0.35 13.51
CA PHE A 70 8.92 -0.26 14.53
C PHE A 70 8.28 -1.52 15.11
N PRO A 71 9.10 -2.54 15.52
CA PRO A 71 8.60 -3.82 16.00
C PRO A 71 7.66 -3.74 17.21
N GLU A 72 7.84 -2.69 18.04
CA GLU A 72 7.00 -2.44 19.22
C GLU A 72 5.52 -2.25 18.89
N ALA A 73 5.21 -1.75 17.67
CA ALA A 73 3.86 -1.49 17.22
C ALA A 73 3.17 -2.71 16.58
N TYR A 74 3.91 -3.75 16.20
CA TYR A 74 3.36 -4.83 15.39
C TYR A 74 2.22 -5.60 16.05
N GLU A 75 2.31 -5.84 17.36
CA GLU A 75 1.25 -6.52 18.08
C GLU A 75 -0.06 -5.72 18.08
N GLU A 76 0.02 -4.42 18.37
CA GLU A 76 -1.12 -3.52 18.33
C GLU A 76 -1.71 -3.40 16.92
N MET A 77 -0.88 -3.29 15.90
CA MET A 77 -1.32 -3.27 14.50
C MET A 77 -2.09 -4.53 14.13
N ALA A 78 -1.59 -5.72 14.54
CA ALA A 78 -2.28 -6.98 14.29
C ALA A 78 -3.63 -7.04 15.01
N LEU A 79 -3.70 -6.59 16.26
CA LEU A 79 -4.94 -6.54 17.05
C LEU A 79 -6.00 -5.62 16.42
N ARG A 80 -5.58 -4.50 15.82
CA ARG A 80 -6.43 -3.49 15.20
C ARG A 80 -6.73 -3.74 13.73
N GLY A 81 -6.12 -4.76 13.11
CA GLY A 81 -6.27 -5.01 11.66
C GLY A 81 -5.64 -3.93 10.77
N VAL A 82 -4.63 -3.24 11.29
CA VAL A 82 -3.85 -2.26 10.51
C VAL A 82 -2.96 -3.00 9.53
N HIS A 83 -2.93 -2.56 8.28
CA HIS A 83 -2.06 -3.13 7.26
C HIS A 83 -0.65 -2.53 7.34
N ALA A 84 0.35 -3.38 7.41
CA ALA A 84 1.75 -2.99 7.47
C ALA A 84 2.43 -3.03 6.10
N THR A 85 3.42 -2.18 5.88
CA THR A 85 4.37 -2.32 4.78
C THR A 85 5.52 -3.22 5.22
N VAL A 86 5.93 -4.18 4.37
CA VAL A 86 7.03 -5.11 4.64
C VAL A 86 8.00 -5.17 3.47
N PHE A 87 9.32 -5.19 3.78
CA PHE A 87 10.38 -5.20 2.75
C PHE A 87 11.74 -5.71 3.25
N THR A 88 11.83 -6.29 4.46
CA THR A 88 13.04 -6.97 4.96
C THR A 88 12.68 -8.29 5.63
N ASP A 89 13.61 -9.25 5.61
CA ASP A 89 13.41 -10.54 6.27
C ASP A 89 13.16 -10.39 7.77
N GLN A 90 13.87 -9.47 8.43
CA GLN A 90 13.65 -9.19 9.85
C GLN A 90 12.22 -8.73 10.13
N MET A 91 11.65 -7.87 9.26
CA MET A 91 10.25 -7.45 9.38
C MET A 91 9.29 -8.64 9.22
N LEU A 92 9.55 -9.57 8.27
CA LEU A 92 8.71 -10.77 8.12
C LEU A 92 8.69 -11.60 9.40
N GLU A 93 9.87 -11.85 10.00
CA GLU A 93 9.99 -12.65 11.22
C GLU A 93 9.31 -11.97 12.41
N ASP A 94 9.58 -10.69 12.61
CA ASP A 94 9.05 -9.94 13.76
C ASP A 94 7.52 -9.74 13.64
N MET A 95 7.02 -9.40 12.46
CA MET A 95 5.58 -9.28 12.20
C MET A 95 4.86 -10.63 12.36
N ASN A 96 5.44 -11.73 11.84
CA ASN A 96 4.87 -13.06 12.00
C ASN A 96 4.78 -13.49 13.46
N ARG A 97 5.81 -13.18 14.26
CA ARG A 97 5.86 -13.45 15.71
C ARG A 97 4.86 -12.59 16.48
N ALA A 98 4.77 -11.31 16.17
CA ALA A 98 3.81 -10.39 16.80
C ALA A 98 2.36 -10.80 16.49
N ALA A 99 2.07 -11.15 15.24
CA ALA A 99 0.76 -11.65 14.83
C ALA A 99 0.38 -12.96 15.56
N GLN A 100 1.34 -13.88 15.71
CA GLN A 100 1.13 -15.10 16.49
C GLN A 100 0.79 -14.78 17.95
N LYS A 101 1.53 -13.87 18.58
CA LYS A 101 1.30 -13.44 19.97
C LYS A 101 -0.07 -12.76 20.12
N ALA A 102 -0.47 -11.94 19.17
CA ALA A 102 -1.78 -11.31 19.14
C ALA A 102 -2.94 -12.29 18.86
N GLY A 103 -2.66 -13.51 18.39
CA GLY A 103 -3.68 -14.47 17.96
C GLY A 103 -4.48 -13.99 16.74
N LYS A 104 -3.89 -13.12 15.91
CA LYS A 104 -4.48 -12.50 14.74
C LYS A 104 -3.56 -12.65 13.54
N LYS A 105 -4.09 -12.45 12.32
CA LYS A 105 -3.26 -12.27 11.14
C LYS A 105 -2.74 -10.82 11.08
N MET A 106 -1.49 -10.66 10.69
CA MET A 106 -0.96 -9.37 10.27
C MET A 106 -1.19 -9.22 8.77
N HIS A 107 -1.92 -8.20 8.37
CA HIS A 107 -2.13 -7.85 6.96
C HIS A 107 -0.93 -7.06 6.45
N VAL A 108 -0.32 -7.50 5.35
CA VAL A 108 0.90 -6.87 4.84
C VAL A 108 0.82 -6.51 3.37
N HIS A 109 1.43 -5.38 3.01
CA HIS A 109 1.72 -5.00 1.64
C HIS A 109 3.23 -5.03 1.41
N ILE A 110 3.68 -5.76 0.41
CA ILE A 110 5.10 -5.84 0.07
C ILE A 110 5.48 -4.60 -0.74
N ALA A 111 6.44 -3.82 -0.26
CA ALA A 111 7.00 -2.70 -1.00
C ALA A 111 8.07 -3.18 -1.99
N VAL A 112 8.03 -2.66 -3.22
CA VAL A 112 9.02 -2.93 -4.28
C VAL A 112 9.71 -1.63 -4.67
N ASP A 113 11.03 -1.58 -4.60
CA ASP A 113 11.82 -0.45 -5.06
C ASP A 113 12.14 -0.58 -6.55
N THR A 114 11.41 0.15 -7.35
CA THR A 114 11.62 0.21 -8.80
C THR A 114 12.48 1.40 -9.24
N GLY A 115 12.94 2.23 -8.28
CA GLY A 115 13.79 3.38 -8.55
C GLY A 115 13.50 4.63 -7.73
N MET A 116 12.63 4.54 -6.71
CA MET A 116 12.44 5.62 -5.71
C MET A 116 13.60 5.63 -4.70
N SER A 117 14.24 4.47 -4.46
CA SER A 117 15.41 4.29 -3.59
C SER A 117 15.17 4.75 -2.14
N ARG A 118 13.97 4.45 -1.62
CA ARG A 118 13.58 4.80 -0.26
C ARG A 118 13.29 3.58 0.61
N ILE A 119 12.40 2.71 0.16
CA ILE A 119 12.03 1.44 0.80
C ILE A 119 11.64 0.43 -0.28
N GLY A 120 11.73 -0.84 0.02
CA GLY A 120 11.24 -1.92 -0.85
C GLY A 120 12.30 -2.94 -1.20
N ILE A 121 11.84 -4.12 -1.56
CA ILE A 121 12.67 -5.17 -2.14
C ILE A 121 13.01 -4.82 -3.61
N ARG A 122 14.10 -5.36 -4.15
CA ARG A 122 14.40 -5.22 -5.57
C ARG A 122 13.49 -6.09 -6.42
N PRO A 123 13.10 -5.65 -7.63
CA PRO A 123 12.29 -6.45 -8.55
C PRO A 123 13.15 -7.46 -9.34
N ASP A 124 13.86 -8.32 -8.64
CA ASP A 124 14.79 -9.33 -9.16
C ASP A 124 14.56 -10.71 -8.51
N ASP A 125 15.48 -11.65 -8.67
CA ASP A 125 15.37 -13.01 -8.12
C ASP A 125 15.44 -13.02 -6.58
N GLU A 126 16.18 -12.08 -5.98
CA GLU A 126 16.22 -11.94 -4.52
C GLU A 126 14.85 -11.45 -4.00
N GLY A 127 14.25 -10.46 -4.68
CA GLY A 127 12.91 -10.01 -4.38
C GLY A 127 11.84 -11.09 -4.55
N LEU A 128 11.96 -11.92 -5.59
CA LEU A 128 11.06 -13.05 -5.78
C LEU A 128 11.19 -14.07 -4.62
N SER A 129 12.44 -14.35 -4.20
CA SER A 129 12.71 -15.20 -3.04
C SER A 129 12.15 -14.63 -1.75
N PHE A 130 12.20 -13.31 -1.57
CA PHE A 130 11.56 -12.62 -0.44
C PHE A 130 10.05 -12.84 -0.42
N VAL A 131 9.36 -12.67 -1.56
CA VAL A 131 7.91 -12.93 -1.64
C VAL A 131 7.60 -14.38 -1.28
N ALA A 132 8.40 -15.35 -1.77
CA ALA A 132 8.24 -16.75 -1.42
C ALA A 132 8.38 -17.00 0.10
N ARG A 133 9.34 -16.33 0.78
CA ARG A 133 9.46 -16.41 2.25
C ARG A 133 8.27 -15.76 2.96
N ALA A 134 7.77 -14.64 2.47
CA ALA A 134 6.57 -13.99 3.02
C ALA A 134 5.34 -14.94 2.96
N MET A 135 5.18 -15.68 1.87
CA MET A 135 4.11 -16.70 1.73
C MET A 135 4.23 -17.86 2.74
N GLN A 136 5.43 -18.14 3.23
CA GLN A 136 5.68 -19.18 4.23
C GLN A 136 5.41 -18.73 5.66
N CYS A 137 5.15 -17.44 5.90
CA CYS A 137 4.85 -16.89 7.22
C CYS A 137 3.38 -17.15 7.57
N PRO A 138 3.06 -18.11 8.46
CA PRO A 138 1.69 -18.59 8.65
C PRO A 138 0.76 -17.56 9.29
N ASN A 139 1.31 -16.54 9.96
CA ASN A 139 0.50 -15.50 10.61
C ASN A 139 0.44 -14.20 9.82
N LEU A 140 1.06 -14.15 8.62
CA LEU A 140 0.93 -13.02 7.71
C LEU A 140 -0.16 -13.29 6.65
N SER A 141 -0.79 -12.22 6.19
CA SER A 141 -1.71 -12.21 5.04
C SER A 141 -1.21 -11.18 4.05
N ILE A 142 -0.79 -11.61 2.86
CA ILE A 142 -0.33 -10.69 1.80
C ILE A 142 -1.57 -10.10 1.15
N GLU A 143 -1.84 -8.82 1.41
CA GLU A 143 -2.99 -8.08 0.87
C GLU A 143 -2.63 -7.33 -0.41
N GLY A 144 -1.35 -7.07 -0.65
CA GLY A 144 -0.93 -6.41 -1.86
C GLY A 144 0.57 -6.31 -2.05
N ILE A 145 0.93 -5.85 -3.24
CA ILE A 145 2.29 -5.47 -3.62
C ILE A 145 2.25 -4.07 -4.23
N PHE A 146 3.19 -3.21 -3.88
CA PHE A 146 3.19 -1.84 -4.38
C PHE A 146 4.59 -1.28 -4.64
N THR A 147 4.62 -0.25 -5.49
CA THR A 147 5.77 0.62 -5.65
C THR A 147 5.37 2.09 -5.56
N HIS A 148 6.33 3.01 -5.56
CA HIS A 148 6.09 4.44 -5.62
C HIS A 148 6.89 5.09 -6.74
N PHE A 149 6.22 5.84 -7.61
CA PHE A 149 6.87 6.60 -8.67
C PHE A 149 7.61 7.81 -8.09
N ALA A 150 8.86 7.96 -8.48
CA ALA A 150 9.72 9.04 -7.98
C ALA A 150 9.41 10.39 -8.61
N THR A 151 9.05 10.39 -9.91
CA THR A 151 8.97 11.58 -10.75
C THR A 151 7.74 11.61 -11.64
N ALA A 152 6.61 11.07 -11.14
CA ALA A 152 5.37 11.02 -11.94
C ALA A 152 4.79 12.41 -12.25
N ASP A 153 5.19 13.44 -11.52
CA ASP A 153 4.82 14.84 -11.70
C ASP A 153 5.72 15.62 -12.68
N GLU A 154 6.86 15.04 -13.07
CA GLU A 154 7.73 15.65 -14.08
C GLU A 154 7.12 15.54 -15.49
N ALA A 155 7.43 16.49 -16.38
CA ALA A 155 6.97 16.45 -17.78
C ALA A 155 7.51 15.23 -18.54
N ASP A 156 8.78 14.87 -18.30
CA ASP A 156 9.39 13.66 -18.85
C ASP A 156 8.98 12.42 -18.03
N LYS A 157 8.17 11.58 -18.65
CA LYS A 157 7.66 10.34 -18.05
C LYS A 157 8.58 9.13 -18.22
N SER A 158 9.75 9.29 -18.80
CA SER A 158 10.67 8.17 -19.15
C SER A 158 11.01 7.33 -17.92
N LYS A 159 11.38 7.97 -16.80
CA LYS A 159 11.70 7.28 -15.54
C LYS A 159 10.48 6.57 -14.96
N THR A 160 9.32 7.21 -14.98
CA THR A 160 8.06 6.64 -14.48
C THR A 160 7.64 5.43 -15.31
N ASN A 161 7.79 5.47 -16.62
CA ASN A 161 7.53 4.34 -17.50
C ASN A 161 8.45 3.15 -17.16
N VAL A 162 9.74 3.38 -16.98
CA VAL A 162 10.70 2.34 -16.58
C VAL A 162 10.34 1.74 -15.21
N GLN A 163 9.93 2.57 -14.24
CA GLN A 163 9.48 2.07 -12.94
C GLN A 163 8.22 1.20 -13.07
N TYR A 164 7.27 1.61 -13.88
CA TYR A 164 6.05 0.85 -14.13
C TYR A 164 6.35 -0.50 -14.81
N GLU A 165 7.18 -0.52 -15.85
CA GLU A 165 7.57 -1.75 -16.55
C GLU A 165 8.26 -2.74 -15.61
N LYS A 166 9.19 -2.27 -14.75
CA LYS A 166 9.83 -3.10 -13.73
C LYS A 166 8.81 -3.67 -12.74
N PHE A 167 7.89 -2.85 -12.28
CA PHE A 167 6.86 -3.26 -11.33
C PHE A 167 5.90 -4.28 -11.93
N SER A 168 5.36 -3.98 -13.11
CA SER A 168 4.42 -4.87 -13.82
C SER A 168 5.07 -6.22 -14.11
N SER A 169 6.26 -6.22 -14.72
CA SER A 169 7.00 -7.46 -15.01
C SER A 169 7.30 -8.27 -13.76
N PHE A 170 7.65 -7.60 -12.64
CA PHE A 170 7.91 -8.29 -11.39
C PHE A 170 6.65 -8.91 -10.79
N THR A 171 5.53 -8.20 -10.77
CA THR A 171 4.27 -8.73 -10.25
C THR A 171 3.75 -9.88 -11.10
N ASP A 172 3.90 -9.82 -12.43
CA ASP A 172 3.56 -10.92 -13.33
C ASP A 172 4.43 -12.16 -13.08
N ARG A 173 5.73 -11.97 -12.79
CA ARG A 173 6.63 -13.06 -12.37
C ARG A 173 6.18 -13.68 -11.04
N VAL A 174 5.84 -12.86 -10.04
CA VAL A 174 5.35 -13.34 -8.75
C VAL A 174 4.12 -14.23 -8.95
N GLU A 175 3.14 -13.79 -9.72
CA GLU A 175 1.92 -14.56 -9.97
C GLU A 175 2.23 -15.86 -10.71
N LYS A 176 3.09 -15.81 -11.72
CA LYS A 176 3.42 -16.97 -12.57
C LYS A 176 4.31 -17.99 -11.87
N GLU A 177 5.41 -17.52 -11.24
CA GLU A 177 6.45 -18.43 -10.72
C GLU A 177 6.13 -18.94 -9.32
N LEU A 178 5.43 -18.12 -8.49
CA LEU A 178 5.04 -18.51 -7.14
C LEU A 178 3.58 -18.97 -7.02
N SER A 179 2.80 -18.90 -8.11
CA SER A 179 1.36 -19.22 -8.10
C SER A 179 0.59 -18.40 -7.03
N LEU A 180 1.07 -17.21 -6.72
CA LEU A 180 0.44 -16.27 -5.80
C LEU A 180 -0.45 -15.30 -6.60
N LYS A 181 -1.77 -15.42 -6.44
CA LYS A 181 -2.65 -14.35 -6.93
C LYS A 181 -2.52 -13.15 -6.00
N ILE A 182 -1.96 -12.06 -6.51
CA ILE A 182 -1.79 -10.82 -5.74
C ILE A 182 -3.16 -10.14 -5.58
N PRO A 183 -3.67 -9.96 -4.34
CA PRO A 183 -4.99 -9.34 -4.14
C PRO A 183 -5.05 -7.90 -4.65
N LEU A 184 -3.99 -7.11 -4.45
CA LEU A 184 -3.96 -5.69 -4.79
C LEU A 184 -2.59 -5.24 -5.28
N ARG A 185 -2.48 -4.85 -6.55
CA ARG A 185 -1.29 -4.20 -7.11
C ARG A 185 -1.54 -2.70 -7.21
N HIS A 186 -0.68 -1.88 -6.64
CA HIS A 186 -0.87 -0.44 -6.68
C HIS A 186 0.46 0.34 -6.79
N CYS A 187 0.54 1.23 -7.77
CA CYS A 187 1.73 2.06 -8.02
C CYS A 187 1.40 3.56 -8.17
N SER A 188 0.20 3.89 -8.63
CA SER A 188 -0.17 5.27 -8.98
C SER A 188 -0.32 6.17 -7.76
N ASN A 189 0.37 7.32 -7.80
CA ASN A 189 0.23 8.45 -6.89
C ASN A 189 -0.66 9.54 -7.53
N SER A 190 -0.80 10.70 -6.89
CA SER A 190 -1.66 11.79 -7.35
C SER A 190 -1.40 12.21 -8.81
N ALA A 191 -0.15 12.40 -9.19
CA ALA A 191 0.21 12.82 -10.56
C ALA A 191 -0.13 11.73 -11.59
N SER A 192 0.23 10.48 -11.31
CA SER A 192 -0.07 9.38 -12.23
C SER A 192 -1.55 9.04 -12.32
N ILE A 193 -2.36 9.34 -11.31
CA ILE A 193 -3.82 9.22 -11.40
C ILE A 193 -4.36 10.14 -12.50
N LEU A 194 -3.84 11.36 -12.61
CA LEU A 194 -4.32 12.35 -13.55
C LEU A 194 -3.74 12.14 -14.96
N GLU A 195 -2.46 11.77 -15.06
CA GLU A 195 -1.72 11.82 -16.31
C GLU A 195 -1.42 10.44 -16.92
N LEU A 196 -1.46 9.35 -16.15
CA LEU A 196 -1.04 8.02 -16.55
C LEU A 196 -2.10 6.94 -16.28
N PRO A 197 -3.30 7.05 -16.85
CA PRO A 197 -4.42 6.16 -16.51
C PRO A 197 -4.16 4.68 -16.84
N ASN A 198 -3.22 4.38 -17.71
CA ASN A 198 -2.83 3.01 -18.04
C ASN A 198 -2.02 2.32 -16.92
N MET A 199 -1.60 3.07 -15.90
CA MET A 199 -0.80 2.58 -14.77
C MET A 199 -1.61 2.42 -13.47
N HIS A 200 -2.94 2.49 -13.52
CA HIS A 200 -3.77 2.45 -12.30
C HIS A 200 -3.79 1.08 -11.62
N MET A 201 -3.60 -0.01 -12.38
CA MET A 201 -3.67 -1.39 -11.89
C MET A 201 -4.96 -1.66 -11.09
N ASP A 202 -4.84 -2.32 -9.91
CA ASP A 202 -6.00 -2.69 -9.10
C ASP A 202 -6.44 -1.54 -8.17
N ALA A 203 -5.51 -0.63 -7.80
CA ALA A 203 -5.83 0.55 -6.99
C ALA A 203 -4.89 1.73 -7.24
N VAL A 204 -5.40 2.92 -6.93
CA VAL A 204 -4.66 4.18 -6.98
C VAL A 204 -4.59 4.81 -5.59
N ARG A 205 -3.47 5.49 -5.29
CA ARG A 205 -3.27 6.19 -4.01
C ARG A 205 -3.44 7.69 -4.20
N ALA A 206 -4.66 8.16 -3.94
CA ALA A 206 -4.99 9.58 -4.02
C ALA A 206 -4.48 10.31 -2.76
N GLY A 207 -3.49 11.15 -2.92
CA GLY A 207 -2.92 12.00 -1.87
C GLY A 207 -3.33 13.45 -2.06
N ILE A 208 -2.38 14.30 -2.45
CA ILE A 208 -2.61 15.75 -2.51
C ILE A 208 -3.83 16.16 -3.37
N ILE A 209 -4.17 15.39 -4.39
CA ILE A 209 -5.35 15.66 -5.24
C ILE A 209 -6.69 15.48 -4.52
N LEU A 210 -6.72 14.93 -3.29
CA LEU A 210 -7.93 14.91 -2.46
C LEU A 210 -8.29 16.30 -1.93
N TYR A 211 -7.30 17.17 -1.83
CA TYR A 211 -7.37 18.45 -1.13
C TYR A 211 -7.37 19.66 -2.09
N GLY A 212 -7.18 19.47 -3.38
CA GLY A 212 -7.21 20.53 -4.41
C GLY A 212 -5.98 20.56 -5.28
#